data_e069216db73721bf581afbe3638b8fad
#
_entry.id   e069216db73721bf581afbe3638b8fad
#
_cell.length_a   1.000
_cell.length_b   1.000
_cell.length_c   1.000
_cell.angle_alpha   90.00
_cell.angle_beta   90.00
_cell.angle_gamma   90.00
#
_symmetry.space_group_name_H-M   'P 1'
#
loop_
_entity.id
_entity.type
_entity.pdbx_description
1 polymer ?
#
loop_
_entity_poly.entity_id
_entity_poly.type
_entity_poly.pdbx_seq_one_letter_code
_entity_poly.pdbx_strand_id
1 'polypeptide(L)'
;MRTGFVSIVAIMLAVSSGSAQPPGNPRLGVYFDEAGQDVGGYYSSPLSVVHFYLFARNLEQVGAARFLLEMDPQMFVCADSLSLPPSKVSGSPETGVRIDFDPVLVADDTGIVLLGEGDFFVFAYGLTLTVGVRPHPDDDDVLIDAADGAGWVPATGMTGWLTFRLPVEALRWGEVKALYR
;
A
#
# COMPACT_ATOMS: atom_id res chain seq x y z
N MET A 1 52.66 -14.07 52.78
CA MET A 1 52.44 -13.83 51.32
C MET A 1 51.16 -14.54 50.91
N ARG A 2 50.05 -13.76 50.70
CA ARG A 2 48.78 -14.28 50.21
C ARG A 2 48.57 -13.69 48.81
N THR A 3 48.70 -14.51 47.80
CA THR A 3 48.42 -14.17 46.40
C THR A 3 46.90 -14.28 46.15
N GLY A 4 46.25 -13.13 45.95
CA GLY A 4 44.85 -13.09 45.53
C GLY A 4 44.72 -13.30 44.03
N PHE A 5 43.96 -14.31 43.65
CA PHE A 5 43.51 -14.53 42.25
C PHE A 5 42.33 -13.63 41.97
N VAL A 6 42.46 -12.72 41.02
CA VAL A 6 41.36 -11.95 40.45
C VAL A 6 40.83 -12.73 39.25
N SER A 7 39.62 -13.31 39.43
CA SER A 7 38.90 -13.92 38.31
C SER A 7 38.18 -12.82 37.52
N ILE A 8 38.61 -12.60 36.28
CA ILE A 8 37.92 -11.78 35.30
C ILE A 8 36.83 -12.65 34.66
N VAL A 9 35.60 -12.41 35.00
CA VAL A 9 34.43 -13.00 34.31
C VAL A 9 34.18 -12.16 33.06
N ALA A 10 34.56 -12.69 31.89
CA ALA A 10 34.18 -12.12 30.60
C ALA A 10 32.72 -12.47 30.28
N ILE A 11 31.84 -11.49 30.37
CA ILE A 11 30.43 -11.61 29.90
C ILE A 11 30.47 -11.50 28.37
N MET A 12 30.39 -12.63 27.67
CA MET A 12 30.08 -12.64 26.24
C MET A 12 28.60 -12.27 26.06
N LEU A 13 28.33 -11.05 25.63
CA LEU A 13 27.08 -10.68 25.04
C LEU A 13 26.99 -11.39 23.68
N ALA A 14 26.23 -12.49 23.64
CA ALA A 14 25.81 -13.07 22.39
C ALA A 14 24.78 -12.11 21.75
N VAL A 15 25.25 -11.30 20.83
CA VAL A 15 24.36 -10.61 19.89
C VAL A 15 23.74 -11.71 19.03
N SER A 16 22.50 -12.09 19.36
CA SER A 16 21.69 -12.90 18.46
C SER A 16 21.41 -12.04 17.23
N SER A 17 22.24 -12.21 16.20
CA SER A 17 21.87 -11.81 14.85
C SER A 17 20.66 -12.67 14.47
N GLY A 18 19.45 -12.15 14.72
CA GLY A 18 18.25 -12.69 14.12
C GLY A 18 18.51 -12.76 12.62
N SER A 19 18.55 -13.95 12.07
CA SER A 19 18.57 -14.15 10.63
C SER A 19 17.23 -13.60 10.13
N ALA A 20 17.24 -12.35 9.69
CA ALA A 20 16.12 -11.81 8.93
C ALA A 20 15.91 -12.77 7.75
N GLN A 21 14.74 -13.37 7.69
CA GLN A 21 14.34 -14.14 6.54
C GLN A 21 14.52 -13.23 5.32
N PRO A 22 15.16 -13.68 4.21
CA PRO A 22 15.37 -12.81 3.08
C PRO A 22 14.03 -12.21 2.69
N PRO A 23 13.93 -10.90 2.53
CA PRO A 23 12.69 -10.24 2.19
C PRO A 23 12.15 -10.90 0.92
N GLY A 24 10.89 -11.30 0.91
CA GLY A 24 10.23 -11.74 -0.32
C GLY A 24 10.36 -10.63 -1.37
N ASN A 25 10.08 -10.93 -2.64
CA ASN A 25 10.12 -9.91 -3.68
C ASN A 25 9.33 -8.67 -3.25
N PRO A 26 9.88 -7.46 -3.43
CA PRO A 26 9.17 -6.21 -3.16
C PRO A 26 7.81 -6.18 -3.86
N ARG A 27 6.81 -5.64 -3.20
CA ARG A 27 5.45 -5.50 -3.74
C ARG A 27 4.96 -4.08 -3.54
N LEU A 28 4.23 -3.57 -4.52
CA LEU A 28 3.55 -2.28 -4.46
C LEU A 28 2.09 -2.47 -4.83
N GLY A 29 1.17 -2.00 -3.99
CA GLY A 29 -0.26 -2.23 -4.20
C GLY A 29 -1.17 -1.18 -3.58
N VAL A 30 -2.40 -1.16 -4.08
CA VAL A 30 -3.52 -0.41 -3.52
C VAL A 30 -4.29 -1.33 -2.58
N TYR A 31 -4.62 -0.81 -1.41
CA TYR A 31 -5.33 -1.50 -0.33
C TYR A 31 -6.50 -0.63 0.14
N PHE A 32 -7.49 -1.26 0.76
CA PHE A 32 -8.70 -0.59 1.23
C PHE A 32 -8.87 -0.64 2.74
N ASP A 33 -7.80 -0.99 3.45
CA ASP A 33 -7.71 -0.94 4.90
C ASP A 33 -6.37 -0.34 5.36
N GLU A 34 -6.36 0.32 6.51
CA GLU A 34 -5.17 0.97 7.10
C GLU A 34 -4.05 -0.02 7.44
N ALA A 35 -4.39 -1.30 7.65
CA ALA A 35 -3.40 -2.33 7.94
C ALA A 35 -2.73 -2.88 6.67
N GLY A 36 -3.16 -2.46 5.48
CA GLY A 36 -2.64 -2.92 4.20
C GLY A 36 -2.85 -4.41 3.97
N GLN A 37 -3.93 -5.00 4.49
CA GLN A 37 -4.21 -6.44 4.38
C GLN A 37 -5.28 -6.73 3.33
N ASP A 38 -6.26 -5.83 3.16
CA ASP A 38 -7.37 -6.02 2.25
C ASP A 38 -7.15 -5.27 0.92
N VAL A 39 -7.01 -6.03 -0.16
CA VAL A 39 -6.95 -5.51 -1.53
C VAL A 39 -8.34 -5.37 -2.15
N GLY A 40 -9.39 -5.75 -1.41
CA GLY A 40 -10.79 -5.67 -1.80
C GLY A 40 -11.55 -4.59 -1.06
N GLY A 41 -12.08 -3.61 -1.79
CA GLY A 41 -12.95 -2.56 -1.25
C GLY A 41 -14.41 -2.71 -1.70
N TYR A 42 -15.28 -1.85 -1.15
CA TYR A 42 -16.69 -1.85 -1.46
C TYR A 42 -17.21 -0.45 -1.75
N TYR A 43 -18.17 -0.35 -2.65
CA TYR A 43 -18.97 0.85 -2.87
C TYR A 43 -20.46 0.49 -2.95
N SER A 44 -21.36 1.41 -2.60
CA SER A 44 -22.79 1.11 -2.44
C SER A 44 -23.72 1.92 -3.31
N SER A 45 -23.18 2.93 -4.00
CA SER A 45 -23.95 3.77 -4.92
C SER A 45 -23.07 4.26 -6.05
N PRO A 46 -23.62 4.62 -7.22
CA PRO A 46 -22.89 5.44 -8.18
C PRO A 46 -22.54 6.78 -7.53
N LEU A 47 -21.44 7.40 -7.98
CA LEU A 47 -20.88 8.62 -7.39
C LEU A 47 -20.39 8.44 -5.93
N SER A 48 -19.89 7.24 -5.63
CA SER A 48 -19.24 6.95 -4.34
C SER A 48 -17.80 7.45 -4.32
N VAL A 49 -17.36 7.87 -3.13
CA VAL A 49 -15.96 8.09 -2.81
C VAL A 49 -15.48 6.89 -2.00
N VAL A 50 -14.37 6.30 -2.39
CA VAL A 50 -13.78 5.14 -1.72
C VAL A 50 -12.33 5.43 -1.36
N HIS A 51 -12.03 5.40 -0.07
CA HIS A 51 -10.69 5.64 0.43
C HIS A 51 -9.76 4.48 0.09
N PHE A 52 -8.50 4.77 -0.22
CA PHE A 52 -7.46 3.78 -0.50
C PHE A 52 -6.12 4.17 0.14
N TYR A 53 -5.30 3.16 0.34
CA TYR A 53 -3.92 3.27 0.80
C TYR A 53 -2.97 2.66 -0.24
N LEU A 54 -1.82 3.29 -0.43
CA LEU A 54 -0.75 2.78 -1.28
C LEU A 54 0.36 2.26 -0.38
N PHE A 55 0.60 0.95 -0.40
CA PHE A 55 1.63 0.31 0.42
C PHE A 55 2.70 -0.37 -0.41
N ALA A 56 3.96 -0.21 0.04
CA ALA A 56 5.07 -1.08 -0.34
C ALA A 56 5.27 -2.15 0.75
N ARG A 57 5.65 -3.36 0.33
CA ARG A 57 5.86 -4.50 1.22
C ARG A 57 7.17 -5.22 0.91
N ASN A 58 7.68 -5.94 1.92
CA ASN A 58 8.92 -6.71 1.84
C ASN A 58 10.15 -5.81 1.59
N LEU A 59 10.13 -4.63 2.19
CA LEU A 59 11.21 -3.64 2.17
C LEU A 59 11.38 -3.08 3.58
N GLU A 60 12.60 -2.74 3.95
CA GLU A 60 12.88 -2.07 5.21
C GLU A 60 12.69 -0.55 5.10
N GLN A 61 12.98 -0.01 3.92
CA GLN A 61 12.93 1.42 3.64
C GLN A 61 12.51 1.67 2.19
N VAL A 62 11.93 2.86 1.95
CA VAL A 62 11.58 3.34 0.61
C VAL A 62 12.01 4.79 0.47
N GLY A 63 12.95 5.04 -0.44
CA GLY A 63 13.42 6.38 -0.82
C GLY A 63 12.63 6.98 -1.97
N ALA A 64 12.17 6.13 -2.89
CA ALA A 64 11.34 6.56 -4.01
C ALA A 64 10.50 5.41 -4.57
N ALA A 65 9.44 5.74 -5.29
CA ALA A 65 8.62 4.79 -6.04
C ALA A 65 8.30 5.33 -7.43
N ARG A 66 8.22 4.43 -8.43
CA ARG A 66 7.90 4.77 -9.80
C ARG A 66 6.95 3.74 -10.40
N PHE A 67 5.74 4.16 -10.77
CA PHE A 67 4.66 3.28 -11.17
C PHE A 67 3.56 4.03 -11.92
N LEU A 68 2.54 3.29 -12.37
CA LEU A 68 1.28 3.74 -12.94
C LEU A 68 0.12 3.07 -12.19
N LEU A 69 -0.98 3.75 -11.98
CA LEU A 69 -2.25 3.14 -11.56
C LEU A 69 -3.13 2.92 -12.79
N GLU A 70 -3.23 1.66 -13.21
CA GLU A 70 -4.19 1.24 -14.23
C GLU A 70 -5.55 1.01 -13.58
N MET A 71 -6.55 1.80 -13.98
CA MET A 71 -7.88 1.79 -13.38
C MET A 71 -8.94 1.51 -14.42
N ASP A 72 -10.06 0.90 -13.97
CA ASP A 72 -11.27 0.84 -14.78
C ASP A 72 -11.71 2.25 -15.20
N PRO A 73 -12.21 2.42 -16.46
CA PRO A 73 -12.65 3.73 -16.96
C PRO A 73 -13.77 4.39 -16.15
N GLN A 74 -14.42 3.65 -15.25
CA GLN A 74 -15.51 4.12 -14.40
C GLN A 74 -15.05 4.56 -13.01
N MET A 75 -13.75 4.82 -12.84
CA MET A 75 -13.18 5.39 -11.62
C MET A 75 -11.94 6.24 -11.94
N PHE A 76 -11.64 7.18 -11.07
CA PHE A 76 -10.43 8.00 -11.14
C PHE A 76 -9.98 8.42 -9.74
N VAL A 77 -8.71 8.80 -9.61
CA VAL A 77 -8.18 9.36 -8.36
C VAL A 77 -8.68 10.79 -8.19
N CYS A 78 -9.24 11.12 -7.02
CA CYS A 78 -9.56 12.50 -6.69
C CYS A 78 -8.26 13.28 -6.47
N ALA A 79 -7.92 14.19 -7.37
CA ALA A 79 -6.63 14.88 -7.39
C ALA A 79 -6.32 15.60 -6.06
N ASP A 80 -7.33 16.19 -5.43
CA ASP A 80 -7.16 16.94 -4.17
C ASP A 80 -7.17 16.04 -2.92
N SER A 81 -7.44 14.73 -3.05
CA SER A 81 -7.46 13.79 -1.92
C SER A 81 -6.15 13.05 -1.71
N LEU A 82 -5.24 13.08 -2.71
CA LEU A 82 -3.99 12.34 -2.60
C LEU A 82 -3.09 12.99 -1.54
N SER A 83 -2.95 12.31 -0.41
CA SER A 83 -2.09 12.67 0.71
C SER A 83 -0.84 11.80 0.68
N LEU A 84 0.31 12.42 0.55
CA LEU A 84 1.61 11.78 0.53
C LEU A 84 2.45 12.26 1.71
N PRO A 85 3.33 11.43 2.27
CA PRO A 85 4.40 11.90 3.16
C PRO A 85 5.22 13.00 2.48
N PRO A 86 6.07 13.75 3.20
CA PRO A 86 6.93 14.75 2.59
C PRO A 86 7.70 14.16 1.41
N SER A 87 7.45 14.70 0.21
CA SER A 87 7.92 14.09 -1.03
C SER A 87 7.96 15.11 -2.17
N LYS A 88 8.72 14.77 -3.21
CA LYS A 88 8.70 15.42 -4.50
C LYS A 88 8.01 14.51 -5.50
N VAL A 89 6.93 14.98 -6.08
CA VAL A 89 6.11 14.22 -7.05
C VAL A 89 6.35 14.75 -8.46
N SER A 90 6.48 13.86 -9.42
CA SER A 90 6.49 14.17 -10.85
C SER A 90 5.57 13.19 -11.60
N GLY A 91 4.78 13.71 -12.54
CA GLY A 91 3.75 12.93 -13.23
C GLY A 91 2.43 12.84 -12.46
N SER A 92 1.56 11.93 -12.86
CA SER A 92 0.30 11.61 -12.18
C SER A 92 0.12 10.10 -12.03
N PRO A 93 -0.69 9.64 -11.06
CA PRO A 93 -0.95 8.22 -10.89
C PRO A 93 -1.48 7.53 -12.16
N GLU A 94 -2.31 8.21 -12.96
CA GLU A 94 -2.93 7.66 -14.16
C GLU A 94 -2.03 7.64 -15.40
N THR A 95 -1.01 8.49 -15.47
CA THR A 95 -0.13 8.62 -16.64
C THR A 95 1.29 8.14 -16.39
N GLY A 96 1.59 7.78 -15.18
CA GLY A 96 2.89 7.43 -14.66
C GLY A 96 3.38 8.47 -13.65
N VAL A 97 3.74 8.02 -12.48
CA VAL A 97 4.17 8.85 -11.36
C VAL A 97 5.53 8.39 -10.82
N ARG A 98 6.34 9.35 -10.45
CA ARG A 98 7.52 9.18 -9.62
C ARG A 98 7.35 10.00 -8.35
N ILE A 99 7.57 9.36 -7.21
CA ILE A 99 7.52 9.97 -5.88
C ILE A 99 8.88 9.76 -5.23
N ASP A 100 9.58 10.84 -4.92
CA ASP A 100 10.85 10.81 -4.16
C ASP A 100 10.54 11.28 -2.73
N PHE A 101 10.78 10.45 -1.72
CA PHE A 101 10.46 10.72 -0.32
C PHE A 101 11.66 11.36 0.41
N ASP A 102 11.38 12.42 1.17
CA ASP A 102 12.38 13.09 2.03
C ASP A 102 11.70 13.55 3.33
N PRO A 103 11.94 12.87 4.45
CA PRO A 103 12.89 11.77 4.65
C PRO A 103 12.43 10.44 4.01
N VAL A 104 13.37 9.51 3.88
CA VAL A 104 13.12 8.13 3.51
C VAL A 104 12.07 7.51 4.44
N LEU A 105 11.14 6.77 3.88
CA LEU A 105 10.11 6.07 4.64
C LEU A 105 10.66 4.74 5.19
N VAL A 106 10.31 4.43 6.43
CA VAL A 106 10.76 3.21 7.11
C VAL A 106 9.56 2.29 7.32
N ALA A 107 9.77 1.01 7.10
CA ALA A 107 8.75 -0.01 7.33
C ALA A 107 8.37 -0.09 8.81
N ASP A 108 7.14 -0.46 9.06
CA ASP A 108 6.68 -0.88 10.38
C ASP A 108 7.22 -2.27 10.76
N ASP A 109 6.86 -2.75 11.96
CA ASP A 109 7.27 -4.07 12.47
C ASP A 109 6.79 -5.25 11.60
N THR A 110 5.88 -5.01 10.67
CA THR A 110 5.34 -6.03 9.73
C THR A 110 6.00 -5.98 8.35
N GLY A 111 6.95 -5.07 8.12
CA GLY A 111 7.62 -4.88 6.84
C GLY A 111 6.74 -4.17 5.80
N ILE A 112 5.82 -3.31 6.25
CA ILE A 112 4.92 -2.53 5.43
C ILE A 112 5.30 -1.06 5.51
N VAL A 113 5.35 -0.38 4.36
CA VAL A 113 5.61 1.05 4.23
C VAL A 113 4.41 1.72 3.60
N LEU A 114 3.77 2.66 4.31
CA LEU A 114 2.73 3.51 3.74
C LEU A 114 3.38 4.58 2.86
N LEU A 115 3.10 4.55 1.57
CA LEU A 115 3.59 5.54 0.60
C LEU A 115 2.63 6.73 0.45
N GLY A 116 1.37 6.54 0.77
CA GLY A 116 0.33 7.56 0.70
C GLY A 116 -1.07 6.98 0.74
N GLU A 117 -2.04 7.88 0.76
CA GLU A 117 -3.47 7.55 0.78
C GLU A 117 -4.24 8.53 -0.10
N GLY A 118 -5.47 8.19 -0.45
CA GLY A 118 -6.31 9.05 -1.26
C GLY A 118 -7.70 8.47 -1.46
N ASP A 119 -8.46 9.10 -2.35
CA ASP A 119 -9.82 8.69 -2.65
C ASP A 119 -9.99 8.39 -4.13
N PHE A 120 -10.66 7.29 -4.43
CA PHE A 120 -11.23 7.04 -5.74
C PHE A 120 -12.65 7.60 -5.80
N PHE A 121 -12.95 8.31 -6.87
CA PHE A 121 -14.32 8.60 -7.25
C PHE A 121 -14.82 7.50 -8.20
N VAL A 122 -15.90 6.83 -7.82
CA VAL A 122 -16.50 5.71 -8.54
C VAL A 122 -17.84 6.14 -9.10
N PHE A 123 -18.03 6.02 -10.42
CA PHE A 123 -19.30 6.35 -11.08
C PHE A 123 -19.96 5.13 -11.75
N ALA A 124 -19.58 3.93 -11.34
CA ALA A 124 -20.15 2.67 -11.76
C ALA A 124 -21.37 2.26 -10.93
N TYR A 125 -22.19 1.38 -11.49
CA TYR A 125 -23.30 0.73 -10.79
C TYR A 125 -23.29 -0.78 -11.04
N GLY A 126 -23.32 -1.56 -9.95
CA GLY A 126 -23.49 -3.01 -10.04
C GLY A 126 -22.27 -3.79 -10.58
N LEU A 127 -21.12 -3.14 -10.70
CA LEU A 127 -19.91 -3.74 -11.27
C LEU A 127 -18.86 -4.06 -10.20
N THR A 128 -17.93 -4.94 -10.55
CA THR A 128 -16.63 -5.04 -9.86
C THR A 128 -15.62 -4.28 -10.71
N LEU A 129 -14.93 -3.33 -10.11
CA LEU A 129 -13.90 -2.51 -10.73
C LEU A 129 -12.53 -2.94 -10.26
N THR A 130 -11.50 -2.74 -11.06
CA THR A 130 -10.13 -3.07 -10.74
C THR A 130 -9.23 -1.84 -10.74
N VAL A 131 -8.23 -1.87 -9.87
CA VAL A 131 -7.11 -0.94 -9.87
C VAL A 131 -5.81 -1.73 -9.74
N GLY A 132 -4.92 -1.60 -10.69
CA GLY A 132 -3.63 -2.30 -10.72
C GLY A 132 -2.47 -1.33 -10.65
N VAL A 133 -1.46 -1.67 -9.85
CA VAL A 133 -0.15 -1.02 -9.96
C VAL A 133 0.59 -1.65 -11.12
N ARG A 134 1.05 -0.82 -12.07
CA ARG A 134 1.73 -1.22 -13.30
C ARG A 134 3.07 -0.51 -13.42
N PRO A 135 3.97 -1.00 -14.30
CA PRO A 135 5.17 -0.27 -14.65
C PRO A 135 4.86 1.15 -15.14
N HIS A 136 5.74 2.09 -14.79
CA HIS A 136 5.70 3.42 -15.38
C HIS A 136 5.90 3.30 -16.90
N PRO A 137 5.31 4.16 -17.76
CA PRO A 137 5.41 4.05 -19.22
C PRO A 137 6.83 3.99 -19.79
N ASP A 138 7.81 4.52 -19.05
CA ASP A 138 9.23 4.49 -19.47
C ASP A 138 10.01 3.28 -18.93
N ASP A 139 9.37 2.38 -18.17
CA ASP A 139 10.01 1.25 -17.50
C ASP A 139 9.34 -0.07 -17.85
N ASP A 140 10.10 -1.16 -17.77
CA ASP A 140 9.58 -2.53 -17.96
C ASP A 140 8.95 -3.08 -16.65
N ASP A 141 9.34 -2.53 -15.50
CA ASP A 141 8.94 -2.99 -14.18
C ASP A 141 8.38 -1.84 -13.32
N VAL A 142 7.58 -2.17 -12.32
CA VAL A 142 7.32 -1.29 -11.18
C VAL A 142 8.62 -1.15 -10.40
N LEU A 143 9.05 0.07 -10.14
CA LEU A 143 10.35 0.32 -9.52
C LEU A 143 10.20 0.97 -8.13
N ILE A 144 11.00 0.49 -7.18
CA ILE A 144 11.12 1.09 -5.84
C ILE A 144 12.62 1.28 -5.55
N ASP A 145 12.98 2.46 -5.03
CA ASP A 145 14.30 2.69 -4.44
C ASP A 145 14.22 2.26 -2.97
N ALA A 146 14.91 1.17 -2.65
CA ALA A 146 14.93 0.60 -1.31
C ALA A 146 15.73 1.43 -0.29
N ALA A 147 16.40 2.50 -0.74
CA ALA A 147 17.22 3.42 0.09
C ALA A 147 18.33 2.74 0.91
N ASP A 148 18.61 1.46 0.65
CA ASP A 148 19.68 0.67 1.28
C ASP A 148 21.01 0.71 0.52
N GLY A 149 21.06 1.52 -0.54
CA GLY A 149 22.20 1.65 -1.46
C GLY A 149 22.14 0.69 -2.65
N ALA A 150 21.14 -0.19 -2.74
CA ALA A 150 20.92 -1.04 -3.91
C ALA A 150 20.35 -0.25 -5.11
N GLY A 151 19.78 0.95 -4.84
CA GLY A 151 19.11 1.78 -5.83
C GLY A 151 17.74 1.23 -6.22
N TRP A 152 17.36 1.44 -7.48
CA TRP A 152 16.07 0.99 -8.00
C TRP A 152 15.99 -0.53 -8.09
N VAL A 153 15.01 -1.12 -7.44
CA VAL A 153 14.73 -2.56 -7.48
C VAL A 153 13.36 -2.82 -8.10
N PRO A 154 13.20 -3.88 -8.91
CA PRO A 154 11.91 -4.25 -9.44
C PRO A 154 10.98 -4.74 -8.34
N ALA A 155 9.72 -4.34 -8.42
CA ALA A 155 8.66 -4.74 -7.51
C ALA A 155 7.51 -5.39 -8.27
N THR A 156 6.79 -6.29 -7.62
CA THR A 156 5.55 -6.84 -8.16
C THR A 156 4.41 -5.86 -7.90
N GLY A 157 3.82 -5.31 -8.97
CA GLY A 157 2.60 -4.53 -8.87
C GLY A 157 1.40 -5.42 -8.54
N MET A 158 0.60 -5.03 -7.57
CA MET A 158 -0.59 -5.76 -7.14
C MET A 158 -1.85 -5.13 -7.75
N THR A 159 -2.89 -5.94 -7.88
CA THR A 159 -4.22 -5.49 -8.32
C THR A 159 -5.19 -5.59 -7.14
N GLY A 160 -5.87 -4.48 -6.85
CA GLY A 160 -7.00 -4.40 -5.96
C GLY A 160 -8.33 -4.38 -6.74
N TRP A 161 -9.44 -4.54 -6.04
CA TRP A 161 -10.77 -4.50 -6.63
C TRP A 161 -11.79 -3.80 -5.72
N LEU A 162 -12.79 -3.15 -6.34
CA LEU A 162 -13.94 -2.56 -5.69
C LEU A 162 -15.19 -3.29 -6.12
N THR A 163 -15.92 -3.86 -5.19
CA THR A 163 -17.15 -4.61 -5.46
C THR A 163 -18.36 -3.78 -5.06
N PHE A 164 -19.35 -3.72 -5.94
CA PHE A 164 -20.63 -3.11 -5.60
C PHE A 164 -21.35 -3.93 -4.55
N ARG A 165 -21.73 -3.29 -3.45
CA ARG A 165 -22.62 -3.86 -2.44
C ARG A 165 -23.81 -2.94 -2.25
N LEU A 166 -25.00 -3.46 -2.45
CA LEU A 166 -26.20 -2.77 -1.97
C LEU A 166 -26.08 -2.60 -0.46
N PRO A 167 -26.36 -1.40 0.08
CA PRO A 167 -26.50 -1.25 1.52
C PRO A 167 -27.63 -2.19 1.92
N VAL A 168 -27.28 -3.28 2.58
CA VAL A 168 -28.25 -4.13 3.26
C VAL A 168 -28.61 -3.41 4.54
N GLU A 169 -29.28 -2.27 4.41
CA GLU A 169 -30.24 -1.90 5.41
C GLU A 169 -31.22 -3.06 5.40
N ALA A 170 -31.31 -3.74 6.53
CA ALA A 170 -32.29 -4.80 6.69
C ALA A 170 -33.66 -4.19 6.47
N LEU A 171 -34.12 -4.15 5.22
CA LEU A 171 -35.50 -3.95 4.88
C LEU A 171 -36.22 -5.05 5.65
N ARG A 172 -36.82 -4.68 6.78
CA ARG A 172 -37.61 -5.62 7.55
C ARG A 172 -38.65 -6.15 6.57
N TRP A 173 -38.85 -7.47 6.55
CA TRP A 173 -39.81 -8.10 5.64
C TRP A 173 -41.17 -7.40 5.59
N GLY A 174 -41.55 -6.62 6.65
CA GLY A 174 -42.70 -5.78 6.71
C GLY A 174 -42.67 -4.59 5.74
N GLU A 175 -41.50 -4.00 5.48
CA GLU A 175 -41.30 -2.87 4.57
C GLU A 175 -41.34 -3.33 3.11
N VAL A 176 -40.72 -4.50 2.83
CA VAL A 176 -40.79 -5.16 1.51
C VAL A 176 -42.24 -5.46 1.14
N LYS A 177 -43.04 -6.00 2.08
CA LYS A 177 -44.48 -6.29 1.86
C LYS A 177 -45.32 -5.05 1.62
N ALA A 178 -44.94 -3.88 2.15
CA ALA A 178 -45.65 -2.63 1.93
C ALA A 178 -45.48 -2.08 0.50
N LEU A 179 -44.41 -2.45 -0.22
CA LEU A 179 -44.15 -2.06 -1.61
C LEU A 179 -44.98 -2.84 -2.63
N TYR A 180 -45.61 -3.96 -2.23
CA TYR A 180 -46.39 -4.86 -3.10
C TYR A 180 -47.90 -4.88 -2.75
N ARG A 181 -48.39 -3.87 -2.04
CA ARG A 181 -49.80 -3.58 -1.79
C ARG A 181 -50.23 -2.30 -2.52
#